data_084e873378bcd0d1cf63f5d78d324656
#
_entry.id   084e873378bcd0d1cf63f5d78d324656
#
_cell.length_a   1.000
_cell.length_b   1.000
_cell.length_c   1.000
_cell.angle_alpha   90.00
_cell.angle_beta   90.00
_cell.angle_gamma   90.00
#
_symmetry.space_group_name_H-M   'P 1'
#
loop_
_entity.id
_entity.type
_entity.pdbx_description
1 polymer ?
#
loop_
_entity_poly.entity_id
_entity_poly.type
_entity_poly.pdbx_seq_one_letter_code
_entity_poly.pdbx_strand_id
1 'polypeptide(L)'
;MKRIIYLVCIHLLCSTAAQASNLRQISSREGISNNAILSLAQDKHGFIWVGSCDGLNMWDGERMRLFPNDWGEYTPLSGNLIEEIAVTTDSLFWIRTNYGLDLFDPDSKHVEPHTCFQGMYRVVTRSSDEVIVITQDNKFSYYDRTRHEFAPTRPMQQGRYADILEMVLDDEGNLWSFSRKGIFCMPVKIPADGQGDIQFGETQQIALPSLPEFAFREGDRVYFIDRNHVFYEFDIKSRQIIYIKDMREELAAMGQVSRIISDGNDYLVSFSTNGVIRLKTTPQNSVKYATEHINITCGVMTLLRDARQEIVWIGTDGQGLYQHTRNAVAFRSITFNDLPYNLSKPVRALYIDHERSLWVGTKGEGLLRIPNFYHRKTFDASHVEQITTANSELLDNSVYTFAASSRNLLWIGTDGDGLNYYSYADRRVHRLGVPEEMRFI
;
A
#
# COMPACT_ATOMS: atom_id res chain seq x y z
N MET A 1 22.90 -18.23 -44.78
CA MET A 1 23.18 -17.27 -43.70
C MET A 1 22.14 -16.14 -43.56
N LYS A 2 21.71 -15.41 -44.58
CA LYS A 2 20.72 -14.31 -44.41
C LYS A 2 19.33 -14.75 -43.90
N ARG A 3 18.82 -15.95 -44.21
CA ARG A 3 17.53 -16.44 -43.69
C ARG A 3 17.58 -16.89 -42.22
N ILE A 4 18.72 -17.31 -41.73
CA ILE A 4 18.91 -17.71 -40.31
C ILE A 4 18.97 -16.46 -39.43
N ILE A 5 19.56 -15.37 -39.91
CA ILE A 5 19.61 -14.07 -39.19
C ILE A 5 18.23 -13.47 -39.04
N TYR A 6 17.34 -13.57 -40.05
CA TYR A 6 15.96 -13.09 -39.95
C TYR A 6 15.13 -13.91 -38.96
N LEU A 7 15.33 -15.24 -38.87
CA LEU A 7 14.62 -16.06 -37.88
C LEU A 7 15.08 -15.80 -36.44
N VAL A 8 16.37 -15.53 -36.23
CA VAL A 8 16.91 -15.15 -34.92
C VAL A 8 16.46 -13.76 -34.50
N CYS A 9 16.38 -12.80 -35.41
CA CYS A 9 15.84 -11.47 -35.13
C CYS A 9 14.32 -11.49 -34.83
N ILE A 10 13.54 -12.34 -35.50
CA ILE A 10 12.11 -12.50 -35.18
C ILE A 10 11.90 -13.21 -33.85
N HIS A 11 12.75 -14.16 -33.46
CA HIS A 11 12.69 -14.79 -32.13
C HIS A 11 13.14 -13.86 -31.01
N LEU A 12 14.08 -12.95 -31.26
CA LEU A 12 14.47 -11.91 -30.29
C LEU A 12 13.43 -10.78 -30.13
N LEU A 13 12.60 -10.56 -31.13
CA LEU A 13 11.50 -9.56 -31.08
C LEU A 13 10.19 -10.11 -30.49
N CYS A 14 10.03 -11.44 -30.42
CA CYS A 14 8.83 -12.06 -29.84
C CYS A 14 8.96 -12.45 -28.35
N SER A 15 10.10 -12.19 -27.71
CA SER A 15 10.30 -12.51 -26.29
C SER A 15 10.12 -11.32 -25.32
N THR A 16 9.61 -10.19 -25.78
CA THR A 16 8.99 -9.24 -24.87
C THR A 16 7.58 -9.74 -24.58
N ALA A 17 7.47 -10.81 -23.78
CA ALA A 17 6.27 -11.03 -23.01
C ALA A 17 5.97 -9.68 -22.35
N ALA A 18 4.84 -9.07 -22.68
CA ALA A 18 4.35 -7.91 -21.97
C ALA A 18 4.23 -8.33 -20.49
N GLN A 19 5.28 -8.09 -19.73
CA GLN A 19 5.21 -8.18 -18.28
C GLN A 19 4.12 -7.18 -17.91
N ALA A 20 3.01 -7.69 -17.40
CA ALA A 20 1.96 -6.84 -16.88
C ALA A 20 2.65 -5.84 -15.95
N SER A 21 2.56 -4.56 -16.29
CA SER A 21 3.21 -3.51 -15.53
C SER A 21 2.64 -3.57 -14.11
N ASN A 22 3.50 -3.88 -13.13
CA ASN A 22 3.15 -3.84 -11.71
C ASN A 22 2.92 -2.41 -11.21
N LEU A 23 2.96 -1.43 -12.11
CA LEU A 23 2.79 -0.01 -11.86
C LEU A 23 1.51 0.49 -12.52
N ARG A 24 0.64 1.08 -11.70
CA ARG A 24 -0.52 1.86 -12.14
C ARG A 24 -0.29 3.31 -11.76
N GLN A 25 -0.34 4.22 -12.72
CA GLN A 25 -0.28 5.66 -12.49
C GLN A 25 -1.68 6.22 -12.23
N ILE A 26 -1.79 7.10 -11.25
CA ILE A 26 -2.97 7.90 -10.91
C ILE A 26 -2.52 9.36 -10.93
N SER A 27 -3.12 10.17 -11.77
CA SER A 27 -2.71 11.55 -12.04
C SER A 27 -3.89 12.53 -11.94
N SER A 28 -3.69 13.75 -12.34
CA SER A 28 -4.78 14.73 -12.44
C SER A 28 -5.91 14.31 -13.39
N ARG A 29 -5.65 13.37 -14.30
CA ARG A 29 -6.70 12.77 -15.16
C ARG A 29 -7.66 11.89 -14.36
N GLU A 30 -7.17 11.27 -13.29
CA GLU A 30 -7.96 10.46 -12.36
C GLU A 30 -8.47 11.28 -11.16
N GLY A 31 -8.27 12.61 -11.16
CA GLY A 31 -8.85 13.54 -10.20
C GLY A 31 -7.94 13.99 -9.06
N ILE A 32 -6.63 13.71 -9.09
CA ILE A 32 -5.68 14.33 -8.14
C ILE A 32 -5.60 15.83 -8.42
N SER A 33 -5.65 16.64 -7.38
CA SER A 33 -5.59 18.10 -7.48
C SER A 33 -4.28 18.62 -8.07
N ASN A 34 -3.15 17.94 -7.79
CA ASN A 34 -1.84 18.25 -8.34
C ASN A 34 -0.98 17.00 -8.45
N ASN A 35 -0.16 16.90 -9.51
CA ASN A 35 0.70 15.74 -9.76
C ASN A 35 2.02 15.73 -8.94
N ALA A 36 2.34 16.79 -8.23
CA ALA A 36 3.44 16.81 -7.26
C ALA A 36 2.92 16.34 -5.90
N ILE A 37 3.26 15.10 -5.53
CA ILE A 37 2.78 14.43 -4.32
C ILE A 37 3.88 14.50 -3.27
N LEU A 38 3.61 15.21 -2.16
CA LEU A 38 4.60 15.48 -1.11
C LEU A 38 4.50 14.49 0.05
N SER A 39 3.29 14.06 0.39
CA SER A 39 3.03 13.21 1.55
C SER A 39 1.93 12.21 1.31
N LEU A 40 2.00 11.08 2.00
CA LEU A 40 1.02 9.99 1.93
C LEU A 40 0.72 9.47 3.33
N ALA A 41 -0.55 9.14 3.58
CA ALA A 41 -0.98 8.46 4.79
C ALA A 41 -2.08 7.44 4.48
N GLN A 42 -2.22 6.43 5.33
CA GLN A 42 -3.34 5.50 5.27
C GLN A 42 -4.13 5.62 6.57
N ASP A 43 -5.45 5.76 6.45
CA ASP A 43 -6.32 5.77 7.61
C ASP A 43 -6.67 4.35 8.09
N LYS A 44 -7.34 4.26 9.24
CA LYS A 44 -7.75 2.98 9.83
C LYS A 44 -8.75 2.20 8.97
N HIS A 45 -9.42 2.83 8.02
CA HIS A 45 -10.33 2.18 7.07
C HIS A 45 -9.61 1.65 5.83
N GLY A 46 -8.38 2.10 5.60
CA GLY A 46 -7.54 1.70 4.48
C GLY A 46 -7.57 2.68 3.31
N PHE A 47 -8.25 3.81 3.43
CA PHE A 47 -8.19 4.87 2.43
C PHE A 47 -6.80 5.53 2.43
N ILE A 48 -6.35 5.92 1.24
CA ILE A 48 -5.06 6.58 1.08
C ILE A 48 -5.27 8.08 0.95
N TRP A 49 -4.70 8.80 1.90
CA TRP A 49 -4.68 10.26 1.91
C TRP A 49 -3.41 10.75 1.22
N VAL A 50 -3.59 11.68 0.31
CA VAL A 50 -2.56 12.15 -0.63
C VAL A 50 -2.42 13.65 -0.49
N GLY A 51 -1.34 14.06 0.13
CA GLY A 51 -0.94 15.46 0.21
C GLY A 51 -0.18 15.90 -1.01
N SER A 52 -0.68 16.92 -1.69
CA SER A 52 -0.08 17.46 -2.90
C SER A 52 0.33 18.93 -2.76
N CYS A 53 0.94 19.50 -3.79
CA CYS A 53 1.20 20.93 -3.85
C CYS A 53 -0.07 21.79 -3.92
N ASP A 54 -1.25 21.20 -4.14
CA ASP A 54 -2.51 21.92 -4.25
C ASP A 54 -3.69 21.11 -3.67
N GLY A 55 -3.61 20.81 -2.38
CA GLY A 55 -4.68 20.24 -1.58
C GLY A 55 -4.44 18.82 -1.10
N LEU A 56 -5.34 18.41 -0.22
CA LEU A 56 -5.43 17.09 0.37
C LEU A 56 -6.45 16.26 -0.42
N ASN A 57 -6.04 15.10 -0.90
CA ASN A 57 -6.88 14.19 -1.66
C ASN A 57 -7.04 12.87 -0.90
N MET A 58 -8.10 12.12 -1.18
CA MET A 58 -8.33 10.78 -0.66
C MET A 58 -8.62 9.82 -1.81
N TRP A 59 -7.89 8.71 -1.86
CA TRP A 59 -8.16 7.59 -2.75
C TRP A 59 -9.03 6.55 -2.03
N ASP A 60 -10.22 6.27 -2.57
CA ASP A 60 -11.19 5.32 -1.99
C ASP A 60 -11.12 3.90 -2.58
N GLY A 61 -10.13 3.66 -3.45
CA GLY A 61 -9.97 2.41 -4.21
C GLY A 61 -10.47 2.50 -5.65
N GLU A 62 -11.37 3.42 -5.95
CA GLU A 62 -11.97 3.61 -7.27
C GLU A 62 -11.64 4.99 -7.85
N ARG A 63 -11.79 6.04 -7.05
CA ARG A 63 -11.63 7.43 -7.48
C ARG A 63 -10.91 8.28 -6.45
N MET A 64 -10.36 9.37 -6.94
CA MET A 64 -9.74 10.40 -6.11
C MET A 64 -10.80 11.46 -5.73
N ARG A 65 -10.80 11.87 -4.47
CA ARG A 65 -11.67 12.93 -3.94
C ARG A 65 -10.83 14.04 -3.34
N LEU A 66 -11.13 15.28 -3.69
CA LEU A 66 -10.45 16.46 -3.17
C LEU A 66 -11.14 16.95 -1.90
N PHE A 67 -10.40 17.05 -0.78
CA PHE A 67 -10.88 17.63 0.46
C PHE A 67 -10.67 19.18 0.46
N PRO A 68 -11.66 19.99 0.91
CA PRO A 68 -12.99 19.58 1.37
C PRO A 68 -14.05 19.53 0.26
N ASN A 69 -13.74 19.88 -0.98
CA ASN A 69 -14.68 20.19 -2.05
C ASN A 69 -15.69 19.06 -2.33
N ASP A 70 -15.23 17.81 -2.25
CA ASP A 70 -16.07 16.65 -2.59
C ASP A 70 -16.90 16.12 -1.42
N TRP A 71 -16.86 16.78 -0.24
CA TRP A 71 -17.59 16.39 0.97
C TRP A 71 -18.61 17.44 1.48
N GLY A 72 -18.80 18.55 0.77
CA GLY A 72 -19.70 19.62 1.18
C GLY A 72 -19.01 20.71 2.00
N GLU A 73 -19.73 21.33 2.96
CA GLU A 73 -19.19 22.42 3.79
C GLU A 73 -18.40 21.86 4.98
N TYR A 74 -17.07 21.90 4.91
CA TYR A 74 -16.16 21.57 5.99
C TYR A 74 -15.18 22.71 6.24
N THR A 75 -14.63 22.77 7.45
CA THR A 75 -13.53 23.70 7.76
C THR A 75 -12.33 23.34 6.90
N PRO A 76 -11.82 24.27 6.09
CA PRO A 76 -10.64 23.98 5.26
C PRO A 76 -9.39 23.85 6.12
N LEU A 77 -8.37 23.17 5.58
CA LEU A 77 -7.02 23.22 6.14
C LEU A 77 -6.44 24.64 6.06
N SER A 78 -5.46 24.92 6.91
CA SER A 78 -4.79 26.25 6.96
C SER A 78 -4.10 26.63 5.65
N GLY A 79 -3.74 25.65 4.81
CA GLY A 79 -3.12 25.87 3.51
C GLY A 79 -3.32 24.73 2.52
N ASN A 80 -2.99 24.98 1.25
CA ASN A 80 -3.17 24.02 0.17
C ASN A 80 -1.92 23.17 -0.08
N LEU A 81 -0.73 23.67 0.24
CA LEU A 81 0.50 22.89 0.11
C LEU A 81 0.61 21.93 1.29
N ILE A 82 0.36 20.65 1.04
CA ILE A 82 0.34 19.61 2.09
C ILE A 82 1.72 18.97 2.18
N GLU A 83 2.57 19.53 3.03
CA GLU A 83 3.98 19.12 3.11
C GLU A 83 4.19 17.81 3.85
N GLU A 84 3.39 17.55 4.89
CA GLU A 84 3.52 16.35 5.72
C GLU A 84 2.19 15.92 6.32
N ILE A 85 1.96 14.62 6.38
CA ILE A 85 0.84 14.00 7.09
C ILE A 85 1.43 13.04 8.12
N ALA A 86 1.39 13.41 9.39
CA ALA A 86 1.84 12.57 10.50
C ALA A 86 0.65 11.85 11.12
N VAL A 87 0.58 10.53 10.92
CA VAL A 87 -0.47 9.67 11.48
C VAL A 87 -0.17 9.39 12.95
N THR A 88 -1.16 9.56 13.80
CA THR A 88 -1.06 9.34 15.24
C THR A 88 -1.60 7.96 15.65
N THR A 89 -1.24 7.47 16.83
CA THR A 89 -1.69 6.17 17.35
C THR A 89 -3.19 6.10 17.59
N ASP A 90 -3.85 7.24 17.80
CA ASP A 90 -5.31 7.40 17.94
C ASP A 90 -6.02 7.68 16.60
N SER A 91 -5.30 7.48 15.48
CA SER A 91 -5.82 7.57 14.11
C SER A 91 -6.24 8.96 13.64
N LEU A 92 -5.79 10.01 14.30
CA LEU A 92 -5.87 11.38 13.84
C LEU A 92 -4.62 11.72 13.01
N PHE A 93 -4.67 12.81 12.25
CA PHE A 93 -3.56 13.27 11.43
C PHE A 93 -3.13 14.68 11.84
N TRP A 94 -1.84 14.86 12.14
CA TRP A 94 -1.25 16.17 12.12
C TRP A 94 -0.79 16.49 10.71
N ILE A 95 -1.42 17.50 10.11
CA ILE A 95 -1.14 17.91 8.72
C ILE A 95 -0.40 19.22 8.72
N ARG A 96 0.85 19.19 8.27
CA ARG A 96 1.65 20.38 8.06
C ARG A 96 1.40 20.96 6.68
N THR A 97 0.96 22.21 6.64
CA THR A 97 0.75 22.98 5.43
C THR A 97 1.73 24.14 5.35
N ASN A 98 1.71 24.88 4.24
CA ASN A 98 2.51 26.10 4.09
C ASN A 98 2.08 27.25 5.03
N TYR A 99 0.89 27.17 5.64
CA TYR A 99 0.37 28.22 6.52
C TYR A 99 0.06 27.77 7.95
N GLY A 100 0.04 26.49 8.24
CA GLY A 100 -0.30 26.01 9.57
C GLY A 100 0.02 24.54 9.80
N LEU A 101 -0.27 24.12 11.01
CA LEU A 101 -0.25 22.73 11.44
C LEU A 101 -1.65 22.40 11.93
N ASP A 102 -2.38 21.59 11.21
CA ASP A 102 -3.79 21.27 11.46
C ASP A 102 -3.94 19.88 12.06
N LEU A 103 -4.79 19.73 13.06
CA LEU A 103 -5.23 18.41 13.50
C LEU A 103 -6.48 18.04 12.70
N PHE A 104 -6.40 16.90 12.00
CA PHE A 104 -7.45 16.41 11.12
C PHE A 104 -7.94 15.03 11.55
N ASP A 105 -9.25 14.90 11.68
CA ASP A 105 -9.92 13.62 11.88
C ASP A 105 -10.39 13.05 10.54
N PRO A 106 -9.78 11.97 10.04
CA PRO A 106 -10.15 11.37 8.76
C PRO A 106 -11.54 10.73 8.76
N ASP A 107 -12.15 10.46 9.91
CA ASP A 107 -13.50 9.90 10.01
C ASP A 107 -14.57 10.97 9.88
N SER A 108 -14.54 11.95 10.76
CA SER A 108 -15.51 13.06 10.81
C SER A 108 -15.22 14.13 9.77
N LYS A 109 -14.02 14.16 9.19
CA LYS A 109 -13.50 15.24 8.32
C LYS A 109 -13.38 16.58 9.05
N HIS A 110 -13.30 16.54 10.38
CA HIS A 110 -13.10 17.72 11.19
C HIS A 110 -11.66 18.21 11.13
N VAL A 111 -11.48 19.52 10.97
CA VAL A 111 -10.19 20.20 11.00
C VAL A 111 -10.15 21.12 12.20
N GLU A 112 -9.14 20.97 13.04
CA GLU A 112 -8.79 21.90 14.11
C GLU A 112 -7.50 22.63 13.72
N PRO A 113 -7.57 23.89 13.26
CA PRO A 113 -6.40 24.63 12.81
C PRO A 113 -5.61 25.18 13.98
N HIS A 114 -4.28 25.09 13.89
CA HIS A 114 -3.36 25.58 14.90
C HIS A 114 -2.42 26.66 14.36
N THR A 115 -1.80 27.37 15.28
CA THR A 115 -0.89 28.48 14.97
C THR A 115 0.26 28.02 14.09
N CYS A 116 0.54 28.78 13.05
CA CYS A 116 1.68 28.57 12.20
C CYS A 116 2.99 28.95 12.93
N PHE A 117 3.95 28.04 12.94
CA PHE A 117 5.33 28.34 13.35
C PHE A 117 6.07 29.03 12.21
N GLN A 118 6.85 30.06 12.55
CA GLN A 118 7.60 30.78 11.52
C GLN A 118 8.78 29.95 10.97
N GLY A 119 8.90 29.91 9.65
CA GLY A 119 9.96 29.21 8.95
C GLY A 119 9.78 27.69 8.94
N MET A 120 10.88 26.95 8.73
CA MET A 120 10.85 25.50 8.73
C MET A 120 10.80 24.92 10.13
N TYR A 121 9.99 23.88 10.31
CA TYR A 121 9.89 23.14 11.56
C TYR A 121 9.65 21.67 11.30
N ARG A 122 9.88 20.83 12.31
CA ARG A 122 9.59 19.40 12.33
C ARG A 122 8.51 19.12 13.33
N VAL A 123 7.64 18.18 13.00
CA VAL A 123 6.59 17.69 13.89
C VAL A 123 7.01 16.27 14.32
N VAL A 124 7.02 16.05 15.61
CA VAL A 124 7.29 14.74 16.21
C VAL A 124 6.08 14.38 17.05
N THR A 125 5.41 13.30 16.66
CA THR A 125 4.17 12.91 17.33
C THR A 125 4.11 11.40 17.57
N ARG A 126 3.41 11.02 18.63
CA ARG A 126 2.97 9.65 18.91
C ARG A 126 1.45 9.56 18.87
N SER A 127 0.77 10.41 19.63
CA SER A 127 -0.69 10.56 19.63
C SER A 127 -1.07 11.98 19.25
N SER A 128 -2.38 12.26 19.10
CA SER A 128 -2.86 13.61 18.83
C SER A 128 -2.48 14.62 19.92
N ASP A 129 -2.35 14.13 21.16
CA ASP A 129 -2.04 14.95 22.34
C ASP A 129 -0.52 15.02 22.67
N GLU A 130 0.27 14.12 22.12
CA GLU A 130 1.72 14.05 22.41
C GLU A 130 2.50 14.51 21.18
N VAL A 131 2.60 15.81 21.02
CA VAL A 131 3.22 16.47 19.87
C VAL A 131 4.29 17.45 20.34
N ILE A 132 5.46 17.34 19.74
CA ILE A 132 6.57 18.27 19.90
C ILE A 132 6.88 18.87 18.53
N VAL A 133 6.97 20.19 18.49
CA VAL A 133 7.42 20.93 17.31
C VAL A 133 8.80 21.50 17.56
N ILE A 134 9.71 21.31 16.62
CA ILE A 134 11.08 21.84 16.68
C ILE A 134 11.29 22.77 15.49
N THR A 135 11.66 24.00 15.78
CA THR A 135 11.80 25.07 14.79
C THR A 135 13.25 25.29 14.34
N GLN A 136 13.43 25.81 13.15
CA GLN A 136 14.76 26.05 12.54
C GLN A 136 15.68 26.99 13.36
N ASP A 137 15.12 27.81 14.22
CA ASP A 137 15.86 28.71 15.13
C ASP A 137 16.26 28.00 16.46
N ASN A 138 16.23 26.68 16.48
CA ASN A 138 16.58 25.81 17.61
C ASN A 138 15.70 26.04 18.84
N LYS A 139 14.42 26.19 18.63
CA LYS A 139 13.42 26.20 19.69
C LYS A 139 12.53 24.99 19.56
N PHE A 140 11.86 24.64 20.65
CA PHE A 140 10.81 23.64 20.65
C PHE A 140 9.54 24.19 21.29
N SER A 141 8.41 23.58 20.93
CA SER A 141 7.10 23.75 21.56
C SER A 141 6.45 22.38 21.71
N TYR A 142 5.48 22.24 22.56
CA TYR A 142 4.66 21.04 22.69
C TYR A 142 3.19 21.40 22.71
N TYR A 143 2.34 20.46 22.30
CA TYR A 143 0.90 20.64 22.30
C TYR A 143 0.35 20.50 23.72
N ASP A 144 -0.36 21.55 24.19
CA ASP A 144 -1.08 21.55 25.45
C ASP A 144 -2.53 21.15 25.19
N ARG A 145 -2.84 19.87 25.46
CA ARG A 145 -4.18 19.32 25.24
C ARG A 145 -5.29 19.95 26.09
N THR A 146 -4.93 20.58 27.23
CA THR A 146 -5.93 21.23 28.11
C THR A 146 -6.42 22.55 27.52
N ARG A 147 -5.50 23.25 26.84
CA ARG A 147 -5.80 24.53 26.19
C ARG A 147 -6.10 24.39 24.71
N HIS A 148 -5.88 23.21 24.12
CA HIS A 148 -5.96 22.99 22.69
C HIS A 148 -5.07 23.95 21.89
N GLU A 149 -3.86 24.20 22.38
CA GLU A 149 -2.90 25.12 21.75
C GLU A 149 -1.46 24.67 21.97
N PHE A 150 -0.53 25.17 21.16
CA PHE A 150 0.89 24.93 21.38
C PHE A 150 1.44 25.88 22.46
N ALA A 151 2.20 25.33 23.40
CA ALA A 151 2.88 26.10 24.43
C ALA A 151 3.88 27.10 23.79
N PRO A 152 4.23 28.20 24.47
CA PRO A 152 5.23 29.13 23.96
C PRO A 152 6.56 28.44 23.65
N THR A 153 7.19 28.81 22.54
CA THR A 153 8.45 28.23 22.11
C THR A 153 9.58 28.51 23.11
N ARG A 154 10.44 27.50 23.33
CA ARG A 154 11.61 27.57 24.23
C ARG A 154 12.87 27.12 23.53
N PRO A 155 14.05 27.65 23.93
CA PRO A 155 15.31 27.21 23.36
C PRO A 155 15.59 25.73 23.60
N MET A 156 16.11 25.03 22.58
CA MET A 156 16.63 23.67 22.75
C MET A 156 17.87 23.71 23.65
N GLN A 157 17.91 22.80 24.62
CA GLN A 157 19.07 22.69 25.52
C GLN A 157 20.23 21.93 24.86
N GLN A 158 19.94 21.02 23.93
CA GLN A 158 20.94 20.19 23.24
C GLN A 158 20.56 20.02 21.75
N GLY A 159 21.60 19.90 20.93
CA GLY A 159 21.46 19.69 19.48
C GLY A 159 21.18 20.97 18.70
N ARG A 160 21.12 20.84 17.38
CA ARG A 160 20.74 21.90 16.45
C ARG A 160 19.78 21.35 15.42
N TYR A 161 18.76 22.09 15.08
CA TYR A 161 17.79 21.75 14.04
C TYR A 161 18.45 21.31 12.72
N ALA A 162 19.50 22.04 12.30
CA ALA A 162 20.21 21.77 11.05
C ALA A 162 20.97 20.42 11.04
N ASP A 163 21.30 19.87 12.22
CA ASP A 163 21.96 18.57 12.32
C ASP A 163 20.96 17.40 12.36
N ILE A 164 19.68 17.67 12.65
CA ILE A 164 18.63 16.65 12.80
C ILE A 164 18.24 16.11 11.41
N LEU A 165 18.27 14.80 11.26
CA LEU A 165 17.83 14.06 10.08
C LEU A 165 16.43 13.51 10.29
N GLU A 166 16.21 12.83 11.44
CA GLU A 166 14.92 12.25 11.79
C GLU A 166 14.73 12.27 13.32
N MET A 167 13.47 12.35 13.78
CA MET A 167 13.14 12.25 15.20
C MET A 167 11.92 11.36 15.41
N VAL A 168 11.94 10.64 16.53
CA VAL A 168 10.89 9.69 16.90
C VAL A 168 10.57 9.82 18.37
N LEU A 169 9.29 9.90 18.71
CA LEU A 169 8.78 9.70 20.06
C LEU A 169 8.27 8.27 20.15
N ASP A 170 8.90 7.44 21.01
CA ASP A 170 8.54 6.03 21.16
C ASP A 170 7.42 5.82 22.18
N ASP A 171 6.93 4.58 22.29
CA ASP A 171 5.83 4.20 23.20
C ASP A 171 6.23 4.29 24.69
N GLU A 172 7.52 4.32 25.00
CA GLU A 172 8.04 4.46 26.35
C GLU A 172 8.24 5.92 26.77
N GLY A 173 7.96 6.87 25.86
CA GLY A 173 8.15 8.30 26.08
C GLY A 173 9.60 8.77 25.92
N ASN A 174 10.41 8.06 25.12
CA ASN A 174 11.74 8.51 24.77
C ASN A 174 11.71 9.26 23.43
N LEU A 175 12.39 10.40 23.40
CA LEU A 175 12.67 11.15 22.19
C LEU A 175 13.99 10.67 21.59
N TRP A 176 13.92 10.04 20.44
CA TRP A 176 15.06 9.63 19.64
C TRP A 176 15.41 10.70 18.64
N SER A 177 16.70 11.05 18.56
CA SER A 177 17.21 11.99 17.56
C SER A 177 18.30 11.34 16.73
N PHE A 178 18.01 11.15 15.45
CA PHE A 178 18.97 10.73 14.43
C PHE A 178 19.54 11.98 13.78
N SER A 179 20.83 12.21 13.97
CA SER A 179 21.47 13.45 13.56
C SER A 179 22.84 13.21 12.93
N ARG A 180 23.37 14.23 12.20
CA ARG A 180 24.72 14.22 11.68
C ARG A 180 25.82 14.17 12.76
N LYS A 181 25.43 14.19 14.05
CA LYS A 181 26.32 14.09 15.22
C LYS A 181 26.22 12.73 15.93
N GLY A 182 25.24 11.92 15.57
CA GLY A 182 25.00 10.61 16.17
C GLY A 182 23.52 10.33 16.39
N ILE A 183 23.25 9.20 17.02
CA ILE A 183 21.92 8.81 17.49
C ILE A 183 21.85 9.01 18.99
N PHE A 184 20.83 9.72 19.43
CA PHE A 184 20.63 10.05 20.85
C PHE A 184 19.23 9.64 21.28
N CYS A 185 19.12 9.12 22.49
CA CYS A 185 17.88 8.76 23.17
C CYS A 185 17.74 9.58 24.45
N MET A 186 16.60 10.21 24.63
CA MET A 186 16.33 11.08 25.77
C MET A 186 14.92 10.86 26.27
N PRO A 187 14.71 10.45 27.54
CA PRO A 187 13.37 10.38 28.12
C PRO A 187 12.71 11.76 28.12
N VAL A 188 11.46 11.81 27.71
CA VAL A 188 10.67 13.04 27.65
C VAL A 188 9.33 12.83 28.33
N LYS A 189 8.98 13.73 29.22
CA LYS A 189 7.68 13.77 29.87
C LYS A 189 6.96 15.05 29.49
N ILE A 190 5.92 14.90 28.68
CA ILE A 190 5.00 15.99 28.32
C ILE A 190 3.97 16.12 29.44
N PRO A 191 3.71 17.33 29.98
CA PRO A 191 2.73 17.52 31.06
C PRO A 191 1.33 17.14 30.57
N ALA A 192 0.68 16.21 31.27
CA ALA A 192 -0.66 15.72 30.90
C ALA A 192 -1.79 16.71 31.21
N ASP A 193 -1.55 17.64 32.11
CA ASP A 193 -2.51 18.62 32.62
C ASP A 193 -2.28 20.03 32.07
N GLY A 194 -1.35 20.17 31.12
CA GLY A 194 -0.96 21.46 30.56
C GLY A 194 -0.30 22.41 31.57
N GLN A 195 -0.08 21.96 32.80
CA GLN A 195 0.59 22.75 33.84
C GLN A 195 2.03 22.28 34.01
N GLY A 196 2.94 23.17 33.77
CA GLY A 196 4.38 22.92 33.90
C GLY A 196 5.11 22.86 32.57
N ASP A 197 6.38 22.47 32.64
CA ASP A 197 7.26 22.38 31.48
C ASP A 197 7.49 20.93 31.09
N ILE A 198 7.72 20.72 29.78
CA ILE A 198 8.27 19.46 29.29
C ILE A 198 9.57 19.16 30.03
N GLN A 199 9.68 17.96 30.55
CA GLN A 199 10.88 17.51 31.29
C GLN A 199 11.70 16.58 30.39
N PHE A 200 12.99 16.86 30.30
CA PHE A 200 13.95 16.04 29.57
C PHE A 200 14.84 15.31 30.58
N GLY A 201 14.98 13.99 30.39
CA GLY A 201 15.87 13.17 31.17
C GLY A 201 17.31 13.19 30.65
N GLU A 202 18.14 12.32 31.15
CA GLU A 202 19.53 12.19 30.73
C GLU A 202 19.61 11.62 29.32
N THR A 203 20.40 12.29 28.46
CA THR A 203 20.63 11.87 27.11
C THR A 203 21.63 10.73 27.02
N GLN A 204 21.26 9.65 26.39
CA GLN A 204 22.12 8.52 26.04
C GLN A 204 22.51 8.58 24.57
N GLN A 205 23.81 8.42 24.29
CA GLN A 205 24.30 8.30 22.92
C GLN A 205 24.47 6.82 22.56
N ILE A 206 24.00 6.46 21.37
CA ILE A 206 24.16 5.12 20.82
C ILE A 206 25.48 5.01 20.08
N ALA A 207 26.25 3.95 20.35
CA ALA A 207 27.48 3.68 19.63
C ALA A 207 27.19 3.31 18.16
N LEU A 208 27.85 3.97 17.22
CA LEU A 208 27.65 3.80 15.79
C LEU A 208 28.94 3.42 15.08
N PRO A 209 28.86 2.63 13.99
CA PRO A 209 30.01 2.38 13.11
C PRO A 209 30.50 3.64 12.42
N SER A 210 29.59 4.52 12.02
CA SER A 210 29.83 5.81 11.40
C SER A 210 28.63 6.74 11.59
N LEU A 211 28.82 8.04 11.38
CA LEU A 211 27.77 9.05 11.62
C LEU A 211 26.73 9.06 10.49
N PRO A 212 25.41 9.19 10.82
CA PRO A 212 24.36 9.28 9.81
C PRO A 212 24.50 10.52 8.91
N GLU A 213 24.14 10.36 7.64
CA GLU A 213 24.00 11.45 6.66
C GLU A 213 22.51 11.60 6.20
N PHE A 214 21.78 10.51 6.13
CA PHE A 214 20.35 10.45 5.87
C PHE A 214 19.68 9.54 6.88
N ALA A 215 18.45 9.86 7.29
CA ALA A 215 17.64 9.02 8.15
C ALA A 215 16.15 9.15 7.79
N PHE A 216 15.40 8.03 7.86
CA PHE A 216 13.99 7.93 7.49
C PHE A 216 13.29 6.98 8.44
N ARG A 217 12.14 7.39 8.94
CA ARG A 217 11.32 6.59 9.86
C ARG A 217 10.26 5.77 9.11
N GLU A 218 10.08 4.51 9.53
CA GLU A 218 8.91 3.68 9.22
C GLU A 218 8.48 2.93 10.49
N GLY A 219 7.43 3.41 11.14
CA GLY A 219 6.98 2.84 12.42
C GLY A 219 8.06 2.90 13.51
N ASP A 220 8.40 1.74 14.08
CA ASP A 220 9.44 1.58 15.11
C ASP A 220 10.85 1.38 14.54
N ARG A 221 11.00 1.47 13.21
CA ARG A 221 12.29 1.34 12.54
C ARG A 221 12.72 2.67 11.97
N VAL A 222 14.02 2.90 12.04
CA VAL A 222 14.67 4.03 11.39
C VAL A 222 15.76 3.49 10.47
N TYR A 223 15.64 3.82 9.22
CA TYR A 223 16.63 3.51 8.20
C TYR A 223 17.59 4.68 8.08
N PHE A 224 18.88 4.42 8.11
CA PHE A 224 19.85 5.49 7.92
C PHE A 224 21.00 5.07 6.99
N ILE A 225 21.54 6.05 6.28
CA ILE A 225 22.75 5.91 5.48
C ILE A 225 23.82 6.76 6.15
N ASP A 226 24.97 6.17 6.39
CA ASP A 226 26.08 6.85 7.04
C ASP A 226 26.96 7.60 6.04
N ARG A 227 27.98 8.31 6.54
CA ARG A 227 28.96 9.07 5.73
C ARG A 227 29.82 8.20 4.82
N ASN A 228 29.88 6.90 5.09
CA ASN A 228 30.56 5.92 4.23
C ASN A 228 29.63 5.32 3.17
N HIS A 229 28.40 5.87 3.05
CA HIS A 229 27.35 5.41 2.13
C HIS A 229 26.82 4.00 2.45
N VAL A 230 26.95 3.55 3.69
CA VAL A 230 26.41 2.27 4.13
C VAL A 230 25.00 2.45 4.69
N PHE A 231 24.10 1.62 4.22
CA PHE A 231 22.71 1.55 4.66
C PHE A 231 22.57 0.63 5.85
N TYR A 232 21.92 1.13 6.91
CA TYR A 232 21.59 0.43 8.14
C TYR A 232 20.10 0.55 8.46
N GLU A 233 19.59 -0.47 9.14
CA GLU A 233 18.32 -0.46 9.86
C GLU A 233 18.59 -0.36 11.36
N PHE A 234 17.89 0.54 12.05
CA PHE A 234 17.86 0.66 13.49
C PHE A 234 16.47 0.32 14.00
N ASP A 235 16.37 -0.66 14.87
CA ASP A 235 15.14 -1.02 15.57
C ASP A 235 15.08 -0.30 16.90
N ILE A 236 14.09 0.57 17.12
CA ILE A 236 13.98 1.42 18.31
C ILE A 236 13.76 0.59 19.58
N LYS A 237 12.95 -0.47 19.50
CA LYS A 237 12.62 -1.30 20.67
C LYS A 237 13.78 -2.15 21.15
N SER A 238 14.46 -2.82 20.24
CA SER A 238 15.61 -3.67 20.58
C SER A 238 16.93 -2.89 20.65
N ARG A 239 16.97 -1.66 20.15
CA ARG A 239 18.15 -0.79 20.00
C ARG A 239 19.26 -1.43 19.17
N GLN A 240 18.90 -2.32 18.25
CA GLN A 240 19.85 -3.02 17.38
C GLN A 240 20.08 -2.27 16.08
N ILE A 241 21.34 -2.29 15.63
CA ILE A 241 21.75 -1.78 14.33
C ILE A 241 22.06 -2.96 13.44
N ILE A 242 21.39 -3.02 12.28
CA ILE A 242 21.55 -4.08 11.30
C ILE A 242 22.18 -3.47 10.04
N TYR A 243 23.34 -4.01 9.62
CA TYR A 243 23.94 -3.69 8.33
C TYR A 243 23.10 -4.25 7.21
N ILE A 244 22.77 -3.44 6.21
CA ILE A 244 22.00 -3.84 5.03
C ILE A 244 22.91 -3.93 3.81
N LYS A 245 23.45 -2.81 3.33
CA LYS A 245 24.21 -2.75 2.07
C LYS A 245 25.09 -1.51 1.99
N ASP A 246 26.21 -1.63 1.25
CA ASP A 246 26.95 -0.50 0.73
C ASP A 246 26.22 0.09 -0.48
N MET A 247 25.84 1.36 -0.41
CA MET A 247 25.01 2.06 -1.39
C MET A 247 25.78 3.01 -2.32
N ARG A 248 27.12 2.93 -2.33
CA ARG A 248 27.96 3.88 -3.12
C ARG A 248 27.61 3.88 -4.61
N GLU A 249 27.36 2.72 -5.18
CA GLU A 249 27.01 2.59 -6.61
C GLU A 249 25.63 3.20 -6.89
N GLU A 250 24.63 2.87 -6.05
CA GLU A 250 23.29 3.37 -6.20
C GLU A 250 23.21 4.89 -6.00
N LEU A 251 23.89 5.41 -4.97
CA LEU A 251 23.94 6.85 -4.71
C LEU A 251 24.66 7.64 -5.84
N ALA A 252 25.73 7.06 -6.39
CA ALA A 252 26.44 7.67 -7.52
C ALA A 252 25.56 7.70 -8.79
N ALA A 253 24.74 6.66 -9.02
CA ALA A 253 23.88 6.55 -10.20
C ALA A 253 22.58 7.33 -10.07
N MET A 254 21.96 7.33 -8.87
CA MET A 254 20.60 7.80 -8.65
C MET A 254 20.52 9.14 -7.90
N GLY A 255 21.56 9.53 -7.19
CA GLY A 255 21.62 10.78 -6.44
C GLY A 255 21.12 10.67 -5.00
N GLN A 256 20.50 11.72 -4.51
CA GLN A 256 20.09 11.82 -3.09
C GLN A 256 18.85 11.00 -2.79
N VAL A 257 18.92 10.19 -1.72
CA VAL A 257 17.78 9.42 -1.21
C VAL A 257 16.71 10.36 -0.64
N SER A 258 15.47 10.09 -0.96
CA SER A 258 14.30 10.81 -0.44
C SER A 258 13.53 10.03 0.61
N ARG A 259 13.35 8.70 0.43
CA ARG A 259 12.69 7.81 1.40
C ARG A 259 13.24 6.40 1.31
N ILE A 260 13.09 5.68 2.44
CA ILE A 260 13.34 4.24 2.51
C ILE A 260 12.18 3.61 3.27
N ILE A 261 11.65 2.49 2.75
CA ILE A 261 10.65 1.67 3.44
C ILE A 261 10.98 0.19 3.28
N SER A 262 10.50 -0.65 4.20
CA SER A 262 10.55 -2.11 4.06
C SER A 262 9.45 -2.62 3.14
N ASP A 263 9.71 -3.70 2.41
CA ASP A 263 8.73 -4.41 1.59
C ASP A 263 8.91 -5.93 1.77
N GLY A 264 8.41 -6.45 2.88
CA GLY A 264 8.66 -7.82 3.33
C GLY A 264 10.11 -8.01 3.76
N ASN A 265 10.88 -8.82 3.02
CA ASN A 265 12.31 -9.01 3.25
C ASN A 265 13.19 -8.09 2.39
N ASP A 266 12.57 -7.28 1.53
CA ASP A 266 13.21 -6.34 0.62
C ASP A 266 13.10 -4.91 1.17
N TYR A 267 13.83 -3.97 0.56
CA TYR A 267 13.69 -2.54 0.82
C TYR A 267 13.40 -1.80 -0.46
N LEU A 268 12.58 -0.76 -0.39
CA LEU A 268 12.41 0.23 -1.44
C LEU A 268 13.14 1.50 -1.04
N VAL A 269 14.01 1.96 -1.91
CA VAL A 269 14.79 3.19 -1.75
C VAL A 269 14.44 4.13 -2.89
N SER A 270 13.88 5.28 -2.57
CA SER A 270 13.55 6.31 -3.54
C SER A 270 14.55 7.47 -3.53
N PHE A 271 14.64 8.15 -4.67
CA PHE A 271 15.59 9.24 -4.91
C PHE A 271 14.83 10.50 -5.32
N SER A 272 15.34 11.64 -4.87
CA SER A 272 14.72 12.96 -5.13
C SER A 272 14.68 13.37 -6.60
N THR A 273 15.48 12.72 -7.46
CA THR A 273 15.58 13.04 -8.89
C THR A 273 15.35 11.85 -9.83
N ASN A 274 15.63 10.62 -9.40
CA ASN A 274 15.79 9.47 -10.30
C ASN A 274 15.04 8.21 -9.87
N GLY A 275 13.78 8.32 -9.48
CA GLY A 275 12.89 7.16 -9.30
C GLY A 275 13.14 6.32 -8.04
N VAL A 276 12.97 5.00 -8.17
CA VAL A 276 12.98 4.03 -7.06
C VAL A 276 13.76 2.78 -7.45
N ILE A 277 14.52 2.24 -6.51
CA ILE A 277 15.10 0.91 -6.60
C ILE A 277 14.51 -0.01 -5.52
N ARG A 278 14.49 -1.29 -5.82
CA ARG A 278 14.25 -2.35 -4.85
C ARG A 278 15.56 -3.04 -4.53
N LEU A 279 15.89 -3.15 -3.26
CA LEU A 279 16.94 -4.00 -2.74
C LEU A 279 16.32 -5.36 -2.41
N LYS A 280 16.46 -6.31 -3.35
CA LYS A 280 15.83 -7.61 -3.30
C LYS A 280 16.72 -8.62 -2.59
N THR A 281 16.18 -9.30 -1.58
CA THR A 281 16.89 -10.37 -0.87
C THR A 281 17.21 -11.54 -1.80
N THR A 282 18.47 -11.98 -1.81
CA THR A 282 18.95 -13.09 -2.63
C THR A 282 19.27 -14.31 -1.76
N PRO A 283 18.55 -15.45 -1.91
CA PRO A 283 18.70 -16.61 -1.01
C PRO A 283 20.01 -17.37 -1.17
N GLN A 284 20.78 -17.19 -2.25
CA GLN A 284 21.86 -18.11 -2.65
C GLN A 284 23.21 -17.46 -2.99
N ASN A 285 23.41 -16.15 -2.84
CA ASN A 285 24.64 -15.49 -3.25
C ASN A 285 25.37 -14.80 -2.09
N SER A 286 26.68 -14.59 -2.26
CA SER A 286 27.54 -13.77 -1.38
C SER A 286 27.06 -12.33 -1.20
N VAL A 287 26.18 -11.86 -2.08
CA VAL A 287 25.52 -10.54 -2.00
C VAL A 287 24.12 -10.73 -1.46
N LYS A 288 23.86 -10.25 -0.23
CA LYS A 288 22.58 -10.40 0.46
C LYS A 288 21.42 -9.70 -0.27
N TYR A 289 21.67 -8.58 -0.95
CA TYR A 289 20.68 -7.78 -1.66
C TYR A 289 21.13 -7.46 -3.09
N ALA A 290 20.29 -7.81 -4.08
CA ALA A 290 20.43 -7.39 -5.47
C ALA A 290 19.58 -6.13 -5.72
N THR A 291 20.08 -5.23 -6.56
CA THR A 291 19.38 -3.99 -6.94
C THR A 291 18.50 -4.23 -8.16
N GLU A 292 17.21 -3.89 -8.07
CA GLU A 292 16.23 -3.93 -9.15
C GLU A 292 15.64 -2.52 -9.33
N HIS A 293 15.60 -2.01 -10.56
CA HIS A 293 15.02 -0.69 -10.85
C HIS A 293 13.51 -0.81 -11.09
N ILE A 294 12.74 0.06 -10.43
CA ILE A 294 11.32 0.26 -10.72
C ILE A 294 11.22 1.35 -11.79
N ASN A 295 10.42 1.11 -12.84
CA ASN A 295 10.33 2.01 -14.00
C ASN A 295 9.58 3.31 -13.68
N ILE A 296 10.20 4.17 -12.88
CA ILE A 296 9.80 5.55 -12.56
C ILE A 296 11.01 6.42 -12.85
N THR A 297 10.83 7.43 -13.71
CA THR A 297 11.94 8.24 -14.28
C THR A 297 12.02 9.65 -13.72
N CYS A 298 11.16 10.01 -12.77
CA CYS A 298 11.16 11.31 -12.10
C CYS A 298 11.54 11.19 -10.62
N GLY A 299 11.70 12.31 -9.96
CA GLY A 299 11.91 12.37 -8.52
C GLY A 299 10.73 11.76 -7.75
N VAL A 300 11.04 11.11 -6.65
CA VAL A 300 10.06 10.54 -5.74
C VAL A 300 10.18 11.23 -4.39
N MET A 301 9.06 11.78 -3.93
CA MET A 301 9.02 12.59 -2.71
C MET A 301 8.61 11.76 -1.49
N THR A 302 7.76 10.74 -1.68
CA THR A 302 7.22 9.94 -0.59
C THR A 302 6.90 8.51 -1.01
N LEU A 303 7.00 7.60 -0.05
CA LEU A 303 6.63 6.19 -0.17
C LEU A 303 5.71 5.82 0.98
N LEU A 304 4.71 4.99 0.71
CA LEU A 304 3.82 4.43 1.72
C LEU A 304 3.53 2.97 1.39
N ARG A 305 3.80 2.06 2.34
CA ARG A 305 3.35 0.68 2.25
C ARG A 305 1.89 0.59 2.71
N ASP A 306 1.04 0.00 1.89
CA ASP A 306 -0.34 -0.30 2.27
C ASP A 306 -0.34 -1.33 3.41
N ALA A 307 -1.04 -1.02 4.50
CA ALA A 307 -1.10 -1.89 5.68
C ALA A 307 -2.00 -3.12 5.47
N ARG A 308 -2.84 -3.13 4.43
CA ARG A 308 -3.87 -4.16 4.17
C ARG A 308 -3.63 -4.95 2.90
N GLN A 309 -2.87 -4.39 1.97
CA GLN A 309 -2.64 -4.96 0.64
C GLN A 309 -1.14 -5.02 0.34
N GLU A 310 -0.73 -5.90 -0.57
CA GLU A 310 0.65 -5.97 -1.04
C GLU A 310 0.93 -4.87 -2.08
N ILE A 311 0.68 -3.63 -1.71
CA ILE A 311 0.84 -2.44 -2.54
C ILE A 311 1.81 -1.49 -1.88
N VAL A 312 2.64 -0.86 -2.69
CA VAL A 312 3.40 0.32 -2.31
C VAL A 312 2.91 1.50 -3.13
N TRP A 313 2.54 2.55 -2.42
CA TRP A 313 2.16 3.83 -2.99
C TRP A 313 3.39 4.71 -3.12
N ILE A 314 3.61 5.29 -4.30
CA ILE A 314 4.80 6.06 -4.64
C ILE A 314 4.35 7.44 -5.11
N GLY A 315 4.61 8.46 -4.30
CA GLY A 315 4.30 9.85 -4.62
C GLY A 315 5.48 10.52 -5.31
N THR A 316 5.22 11.10 -6.48
CA THR A 316 6.28 11.64 -7.35
C THR A 316 6.25 13.16 -7.45
N ASP A 317 7.34 13.71 -7.90
CA ASP A 317 7.48 15.13 -8.27
C ASP A 317 6.98 15.34 -9.71
N GLY A 318 5.66 15.58 -9.84
CA GLY A 318 5.01 15.98 -11.10
C GLY A 318 4.43 14.86 -11.97
N GLN A 319 4.58 13.58 -11.63
CA GLN A 319 3.95 12.48 -12.37
C GLN A 319 2.76 11.84 -11.63
N GLY A 320 2.33 12.42 -10.50
CA GLY A 320 1.23 11.92 -9.70
C GLY A 320 1.62 10.76 -8.78
N LEU A 321 0.65 9.93 -8.47
CA LEU A 321 0.75 8.80 -7.58
C LEU A 321 0.88 7.50 -8.38
N TYR A 322 1.85 6.65 -8.01
CA TYR A 322 1.94 5.30 -8.55
C TYR A 322 1.52 4.27 -7.50
N GLN A 323 0.75 3.31 -7.95
CA GLN A 323 0.43 2.09 -7.24
C GLN A 323 1.34 0.98 -7.77
N HIS A 324 2.26 0.50 -6.93
CA HIS A 324 3.16 -0.60 -7.25
C HIS A 324 2.72 -1.85 -6.50
N THR A 325 2.38 -2.92 -7.23
CA THR A 325 2.04 -4.21 -6.65
C THR A 325 3.24 -5.14 -6.69
N ARG A 326 3.53 -5.80 -5.57
CA ARG A 326 4.66 -6.73 -5.43
C ARG A 326 4.55 -7.92 -6.36
N ASN A 327 3.37 -8.50 -6.40
CA ASN A 327 3.02 -9.55 -7.33
C ASN A 327 2.06 -8.96 -8.35
N ALA A 328 2.38 -9.03 -9.63
CA ALA A 328 1.37 -8.81 -10.64
C ALA A 328 0.24 -9.79 -10.35
N VAL A 329 -0.84 -9.30 -9.77
CA VAL A 329 -2.09 -10.05 -9.82
C VAL A 329 -2.48 -10.02 -11.28
N ALA A 330 -1.99 -10.98 -12.04
CA ALA A 330 -2.44 -11.18 -13.39
C ALA A 330 -3.91 -11.51 -13.26
N PHE A 331 -4.78 -10.54 -13.51
CA PHE A 331 -6.17 -10.83 -13.79
C PHE A 331 -6.16 -11.81 -14.96
N ARG A 332 -6.57 -13.03 -14.67
CA ARG A 332 -6.68 -14.03 -15.68
C ARG A 332 -8.10 -14.01 -16.21
N SER A 333 -8.27 -13.53 -17.42
CA SER A 333 -9.53 -13.64 -18.13
C SER A 333 -9.59 -15.00 -18.81
N ILE A 334 -10.67 -15.72 -18.60
CA ILE A 334 -11.02 -16.89 -19.39
C ILE A 334 -12.22 -16.48 -20.24
N THR A 335 -12.00 -16.39 -21.53
CA THR A 335 -13.05 -16.07 -22.49
C THR A 335 -13.65 -17.36 -23.07
N PHE A 336 -14.80 -17.28 -23.70
CA PHE A 336 -15.39 -18.42 -24.40
C PHE A 336 -14.48 -18.99 -25.49
N ASN A 337 -13.63 -18.16 -26.08
CA ASN A 337 -12.66 -18.61 -27.09
C ASN A 337 -11.52 -19.48 -26.49
N ASP A 338 -11.30 -19.43 -25.19
CA ASP A 338 -10.31 -20.26 -24.50
C ASP A 338 -10.87 -21.64 -24.14
N LEU A 339 -12.16 -21.87 -24.36
CA LEU A 339 -12.88 -23.09 -24.03
C LEU A 339 -12.99 -24.03 -25.26
N PRO A 340 -13.03 -25.33 -25.04
CA PRO A 340 -13.15 -26.31 -26.16
C PRO A 340 -14.59 -26.41 -26.73
N TYR A 341 -15.47 -25.51 -26.32
CA TYR A 341 -16.89 -25.48 -26.67
C TYR A 341 -17.25 -24.17 -27.34
N ASN A 342 -18.17 -24.21 -28.28
CA ASN A 342 -18.68 -23.00 -28.95
C ASN A 342 -19.81 -22.40 -28.10
N LEU A 343 -19.44 -21.52 -27.19
CA LEU A 343 -20.32 -20.88 -26.24
C LEU A 343 -20.53 -19.40 -26.65
N SER A 344 -21.75 -18.91 -26.47
CA SER A 344 -22.13 -17.52 -26.79
C SER A 344 -23.06 -16.89 -25.77
N LYS A 345 -23.62 -17.68 -24.86
CA LYS A 345 -24.63 -17.22 -23.92
C LYS A 345 -24.01 -16.68 -22.62
N PRO A 346 -24.66 -15.70 -22.00
CA PRO A 346 -24.15 -15.11 -20.76
C PRO A 346 -23.98 -16.12 -19.63
N VAL A 347 -22.91 -15.94 -18.84
CA VAL A 347 -22.74 -16.62 -17.57
C VAL A 347 -23.76 -16.08 -16.57
N ARG A 348 -24.42 -16.97 -15.85
CA ARG A 348 -25.44 -16.65 -14.84
C ARG A 348 -25.06 -17.02 -13.43
N ALA A 349 -24.29 -18.09 -13.27
CA ALA A 349 -23.87 -18.57 -11.96
C ALA A 349 -22.43 -18.99 -11.95
N LEU A 350 -21.75 -18.72 -10.85
CA LEU A 350 -20.40 -19.20 -10.57
C LEU A 350 -20.37 -19.81 -9.17
N TYR A 351 -19.72 -20.96 -9.03
CA TYR A 351 -19.54 -21.62 -7.75
C TYR A 351 -18.21 -22.37 -7.72
N ILE A 352 -17.52 -22.31 -6.59
CA ILE A 352 -16.32 -23.11 -6.34
C ILE A 352 -16.66 -24.15 -5.28
N ASP A 353 -16.50 -25.42 -5.65
CA ASP A 353 -16.81 -26.53 -4.77
C ASP A 353 -15.65 -26.88 -3.82
N HIS A 354 -15.90 -27.84 -2.92
CA HIS A 354 -14.90 -28.31 -1.96
C HIS A 354 -13.73 -29.07 -2.60
N GLU A 355 -13.88 -29.58 -3.83
CA GLU A 355 -12.81 -30.15 -4.66
C GLU A 355 -12.03 -29.04 -5.41
N ARG A 356 -12.38 -27.75 -5.18
CA ARG A 356 -11.80 -26.57 -5.85
C ARG A 356 -12.03 -26.57 -7.36
N SER A 357 -13.09 -27.21 -7.83
CA SER A 357 -13.58 -27.06 -9.21
C SER A 357 -14.43 -25.80 -9.33
N LEU A 358 -14.27 -25.06 -10.43
CA LEU A 358 -15.15 -23.96 -10.78
C LEU A 358 -16.32 -24.50 -11.60
N TRP A 359 -17.52 -24.20 -11.14
CA TRP A 359 -18.78 -24.44 -11.83
C TRP A 359 -19.31 -23.15 -12.45
N VAL A 360 -19.66 -23.21 -13.72
CA VAL A 360 -20.13 -22.05 -14.49
C VAL A 360 -21.48 -22.38 -15.09
N GLY A 361 -22.55 -21.72 -14.65
CA GLY A 361 -23.89 -21.84 -15.20
C GLY A 361 -24.11 -20.83 -16.31
N THR A 362 -24.67 -21.26 -17.45
CA THR A 362 -24.96 -20.40 -18.62
C THR A 362 -26.45 -20.24 -18.85
N LYS A 363 -26.82 -19.23 -19.64
CA LYS A 363 -28.21 -19.02 -20.07
C LYS A 363 -28.52 -19.80 -21.37
N GLY A 364 -28.70 -21.12 -21.26
CA GLY A 364 -29.16 -21.95 -22.37
C GLY A 364 -28.10 -22.86 -23.04
N GLU A 365 -26.84 -22.89 -22.51
CA GLU A 365 -25.78 -23.77 -23.02
C GLU A 365 -25.30 -24.78 -21.98
N GLY A 366 -26.13 -25.04 -20.96
CA GLY A 366 -25.81 -25.92 -19.84
C GLY A 366 -24.86 -25.31 -18.85
N LEU A 367 -24.08 -26.15 -18.22
CA LEU A 367 -23.05 -25.74 -17.26
C LEU A 367 -21.68 -26.31 -17.62
N LEU A 368 -20.64 -25.63 -17.15
CA LEU A 368 -19.26 -26.11 -17.25
C LEU A 368 -18.73 -26.46 -15.88
N ARG A 369 -17.93 -27.53 -15.82
CA ARG A 369 -17.09 -27.88 -14.67
C ARG A 369 -15.63 -27.77 -15.05
N ILE A 370 -14.87 -27.00 -14.31
CA ILE A 370 -13.40 -26.80 -14.51
C ILE A 370 -12.69 -27.36 -13.29
N PRO A 371 -12.18 -28.61 -13.34
CA PRO A 371 -11.55 -29.24 -12.19
C PRO A 371 -10.26 -28.56 -11.75
N ASN A 372 -9.97 -28.57 -10.45
CA ASN A 372 -8.75 -28.01 -9.86
C ASN A 372 -8.43 -26.58 -10.27
N PHE A 373 -9.44 -25.75 -10.45
CA PHE A 373 -9.31 -24.38 -10.97
C PHE A 373 -8.29 -23.53 -10.18
N TYR A 374 -8.28 -23.63 -8.85
CA TYR A 374 -7.39 -22.84 -7.98
C TYR A 374 -5.92 -23.29 -7.99
N HIS A 375 -5.63 -24.54 -8.34
CA HIS A 375 -4.28 -25.08 -8.24
C HIS A 375 -3.46 -24.97 -9.52
N ARG A 376 -4.05 -24.57 -10.61
CA ARG A 376 -3.37 -24.51 -11.91
C ARG A 376 -2.77 -23.13 -12.14
N LYS A 377 -1.45 -23.06 -12.33
CA LYS A 377 -0.74 -21.83 -12.75
C LYS A 377 -1.14 -21.39 -14.16
N THR A 378 -1.55 -22.31 -15.01
CA THR A 378 -2.01 -22.06 -16.38
C THR A 378 -3.37 -22.70 -16.59
N PHE A 379 -4.30 -22.02 -17.27
CA PHE A 379 -5.59 -22.57 -17.67
C PHE A 379 -5.37 -23.67 -18.73
N ASP A 380 -5.97 -24.81 -18.52
CA ASP A 380 -5.91 -25.94 -19.44
C ASP A 380 -7.35 -26.34 -19.79
N ALA A 381 -7.73 -26.02 -21.04
CA ALA A 381 -9.07 -26.25 -21.54
C ALA A 381 -9.40 -27.76 -21.73
N SER A 382 -8.40 -28.63 -21.80
CA SER A 382 -8.58 -30.06 -22.08
C SER A 382 -9.35 -30.82 -20.98
N HIS A 383 -9.47 -30.23 -19.80
CA HIS A 383 -10.16 -30.84 -18.67
C HIS A 383 -11.48 -30.15 -18.33
N VAL A 384 -11.94 -29.22 -19.18
CA VAL A 384 -13.25 -28.59 -19.01
C VAL A 384 -14.33 -29.56 -19.46
N GLU A 385 -15.34 -29.76 -18.63
CA GLU A 385 -16.49 -30.63 -18.91
C GLU A 385 -17.70 -29.74 -19.15
N GLN A 386 -18.37 -29.92 -20.30
CA GLN A 386 -19.69 -29.30 -20.55
C GLN A 386 -20.78 -30.33 -20.22
N ILE A 387 -21.73 -29.93 -19.39
CA ILE A 387 -22.88 -30.74 -18.96
C ILE A 387 -24.16 -30.05 -19.46
N THR A 388 -24.91 -30.79 -20.25
CA THR A 388 -26.12 -30.30 -20.93
C THR A 388 -27.25 -31.32 -20.81
N THR A 389 -28.48 -30.93 -21.23
CA THR A 389 -29.63 -31.84 -21.35
C THR A 389 -29.39 -32.98 -22.33
N ALA A 390 -28.45 -32.80 -23.26
CA ALA A 390 -28.14 -33.81 -24.28
C ALA A 390 -27.19 -34.92 -23.77
N ASN A 391 -26.35 -34.62 -22.77
CA ASN A 391 -25.34 -35.55 -22.29
C ASN A 391 -25.48 -35.93 -20.79
N SER A 392 -26.53 -35.44 -20.13
CA SER A 392 -26.78 -35.66 -18.70
C SER A 392 -28.29 -35.68 -18.39
N GLU A 393 -28.61 -35.86 -17.12
CA GLU A 393 -29.96 -35.71 -16.62
C GLU A 393 -30.34 -34.27 -16.25
N LEU A 394 -29.59 -33.28 -16.72
CA LEU A 394 -29.92 -31.88 -16.52
C LEU A 394 -31.30 -31.57 -17.11
N LEU A 395 -32.14 -30.86 -16.36
CA LEU A 395 -33.51 -30.58 -16.77
C LEU A 395 -33.63 -29.48 -17.80
N ASP A 396 -32.83 -28.42 -17.64
CA ASP A 396 -32.75 -27.29 -18.58
C ASP A 396 -31.30 -26.79 -18.72
N ASN A 397 -30.95 -26.31 -19.93
CA ASN A 397 -29.62 -25.76 -20.19
C ASN A 397 -29.38 -24.34 -19.65
N SER A 398 -30.43 -23.70 -19.13
CA SER A 398 -30.31 -22.41 -18.44
C SER A 398 -30.09 -22.63 -16.97
N VAL A 399 -28.85 -22.50 -16.50
CA VAL A 399 -28.43 -22.73 -15.12
C VAL A 399 -28.22 -21.40 -14.41
N TYR A 400 -29.01 -21.15 -13.35
CA TYR A 400 -29.06 -19.87 -12.66
C TYR A 400 -28.38 -19.85 -11.30
N THR A 401 -28.23 -21.00 -10.65
CA THR A 401 -27.67 -21.04 -9.29
C THR A 401 -27.06 -22.38 -8.96
N PHE A 402 -26.10 -22.33 -8.03
CA PHE A 402 -25.52 -23.50 -7.37
C PHE A 402 -25.59 -23.34 -5.85
N ALA A 403 -25.83 -24.43 -5.14
CA ALA A 403 -25.80 -24.45 -3.68
C ALA A 403 -25.25 -25.78 -3.17
N ALA A 404 -24.26 -25.77 -2.28
CA ALA A 404 -23.82 -26.97 -1.61
C ALA A 404 -24.64 -27.23 -0.34
N SER A 405 -25.21 -28.40 -0.21
CA SER A 405 -25.85 -28.81 1.05
C SER A 405 -24.93 -29.62 1.94
N SER A 406 -23.94 -30.29 1.36
CA SER A 406 -22.96 -31.11 2.03
C SER A 406 -21.76 -31.33 1.11
N ARG A 407 -20.72 -32.04 1.60
CA ARG A 407 -19.57 -32.44 0.73
C ARG A 407 -19.95 -33.46 -0.34
N ASN A 408 -21.16 -34.02 -0.28
CA ASN A 408 -21.56 -35.09 -1.17
C ASN A 408 -22.42 -34.60 -2.35
N LEU A 409 -23.11 -33.47 -2.22
CA LEU A 409 -24.06 -32.99 -3.23
C LEU A 409 -23.89 -31.50 -3.50
N LEU A 410 -23.96 -31.14 -4.79
CA LEU A 410 -24.08 -29.77 -5.29
C LEU A 410 -25.44 -29.61 -5.96
N TRP A 411 -26.29 -28.78 -5.41
CA TRP A 411 -27.59 -28.44 -6.00
C TRP A 411 -27.43 -27.51 -7.18
N ILE A 412 -28.23 -27.73 -8.22
CA ILE A 412 -28.21 -27.00 -9.49
C ILE A 412 -29.63 -26.53 -9.79
N GLY A 413 -29.85 -25.21 -9.73
CA GLY A 413 -31.11 -24.58 -10.08
C GLY A 413 -31.13 -24.17 -11.55
N THR A 414 -32.17 -24.60 -12.27
CA THR A 414 -32.39 -24.33 -13.70
C THR A 414 -33.58 -23.40 -13.92
N ASP A 415 -33.80 -22.96 -15.17
CA ASP A 415 -34.93 -22.12 -15.57
C ASP A 415 -36.19 -22.97 -15.82
N GLY A 416 -36.93 -23.22 -14.77
CA GLY A 416 -38.09 -24.10 -14.82
C GLY A 416 -37.76 -25.59 -14.61
N ASP A 417 -38.77 -26.44 -14.80
CA ASP A 417 -38.70 -27.90 -14.80
C ASP A 417 -38.11 -28.60 -13.55
N GLY A 418 -37.77 -27.86 -12.46
CA GLY A 418 -37.39 -28.44 -11.18
C GLY A 418 -35.90 -28.29 -10.83
N LEU A 419 -35.42 -29.16 -9.94
CA LEU A 419 -34.11 -29.09 -9.32
C LEU A 419 -33.23 -30.27 -9.70
N ASN A 420 -32.00 -30.01 -10.04
CA ASN A 420 -30.97 -31.01 -10.24
C ASN A 420 -29.96 -31.02 -9.08
N TYR A 421 -29.23 -32.11 -8.93
CA TYR A 421 -28.05 -32.17 -8.09
C TYR A 421 -26.92 -32.93 -8.78
N TYR A 422 -25.69 -32.50 -8.53
CA TYR A 422 -24.50 -33.28 -8.86
C TYR A 422 -24.05 -34.07 -7.65
N SER A 423 -23.87 -35.38 -7.85
CA SER A 423 -23.34 -36.27 -6.83
C SER A 423 -21.84 -36.45 -7.02
N TYR A 424 -21.07 -36.16 -5.97
CA TYR A 424 -19.61 -36.36 -5.98
C TYR A 424 -19.21 -37.83 -5.90
N ALA A 425 -20.15 -38.71 -5.48
CA ALA A 425 -19.91 -40.14 -5.33
C ALA A 425 -19.80 -40.86 -6.69
N ASP A 426 -20.69 -40.53 -7.62
CA ASP A 426 -20.72 -41.14 -8.97
C ASP A 426 -20.35 -40.14 -10.08
N ARG A 427 -20.11 -38.85 -9.72
CA ARG A 427 -19.73 -37.79 -10.64
C ARG A 427 -20.74 -37.54 -11.74
N ARG A 428 -22.03 -37.59 -11.40
CA ARG A 428 -23.13 -37.37 -12.35
C ARG A 428 -24.13 -36.36 -11.84
N VAL A 429 -24.84 -35.74 -12.80
CA VAL A 429 -25.99 -34.90 -12.56
C VAL A 429 -27.25 -35.79 -12.51
N HIS A 430 -28.05 -35.61 -11.48
CA HIS A 430 -29.30 -36.32 -11.25
C HIS A 430 -30.48 -35.34 -11.17
N ARG A 431 -31.67 -35.84 -11.45
CA ARG A 431 -32.94 -35.13 -11.28
C ARG A 431 -33.46 -35.37 -9.87
N LEU A 432 -33.87 -34.31 -9.20
CA LEU A 432 -34.70 -34.49 -8.01
C LEU A 432 -36.16 -34.72 -8.44
N GLY A 433 -36.71 -35.84 -8.06
CA GLY A 433 -38.14 -36.10 -8.25
C GLY A 433 -38.94 -35.18 -7.32
N VAL A 434 -39.47 -34.10 -7.88
CA VAL A 434 -40.38 -33.19 -7.16
C VAL A 434 -41.83 -33.47 -7.56
N PRO A 435 -42.81 -33.33 -6.64
CA PRO A 435 -44.22 -33.36 -6.98
C PRO A 435 -44.55 -32.33 -8.06
N GLU A 436 -45.55 -32.63 -8.88
CA GLU A 436 -45.94 -31.77 -10.03
C GLU A 436 -46.25 -30.32 -9.63
N GLU A 437 -46.75 -30.16 -8.39
CA GLU A 437 -47.07 -28.87 -7.75
C GLU A 437 -45.85 -27.99 -7.41
N MET A 438 -44.64 -28.58 -7.39
CA MET A 438 -43.36 -27.90 -7.08
C MET A 438 -42.45 -27.68 -8.29
N ARG A 439 -42.94 -27.93 -9.53
CA ARG A 439 -42.12 -27.82 -10.74
C ARG A 439 -41.77 -26.39 -11.12
N PHE A 440 -42.43 -25.39 -10.55
CA PHE A 440 -42.24 -23.98 -10.84
C PHE A 440 -41.67 -23.15 -9.68
N ILE A 441 -40.83 -23.73 -8.84
CA ILE A 441 -40.15 -23.01 -7.77
C ILE A 441 -38.75 -22.61 -8.22
#